data_710a3e3dfe6247ebbf98dea684334690
#
_entry.id   710a3e3dfe6247ebbf98dea684334690
#
_cell.length_a   1.000
_cell.length_b   1.000
_cell.length_c   1.000
_cell.angle_alpha   90.00
_cell.angle_beta   90.00
_cell.angle_gamma   90.00
#
_symmetry.space_group_name_H-M   'P 1'
#
loop_
_entity.id
_entity.type
_entity.pdbx_description
1 polymer ?
#
loop_
_entity_poly.entity_id
_entity_poly.type
_entity_poly.pdbx_seq_one_letter_code
_entity_poly.pdbx_strand_id
1 'polypeptide(L)'
;MMTRDDALSLDATDPLAPLREQFTLPPGVLYLDGNSLGVLPKATAERLQQVVTQEWGTGLIRSWNSVGWMDLPQRVGDKIARLVGAGPGELVVADSTSVNLFKVLSAALSAVAADAPQRRVMLSERSNFPTDLYIAESLARQHGCELVLAEAEELPGLLDERTAVMMLTHVNYRTGRMHDMAALTAAAHAAGALTVWDLAHSAGAVPVDLKRADADYAVGCGYKYLNGGPGAPAFVWVHPRHVERFWQPLAGWIGHAAPFEFTPGYRPAAGIARYLCGTPAVLSLAALECGVDAVLAAEPLSGGRGAMTALREKSLALTRLFAGRVAATCPQLSLVSPSDDARRGSQVCLAHPEIGYPVIQALIARGVIGDFRSPDILRFGFTPLYLRFVDAWDAAEHLREVLATGEWQAPEFSRRHAVT
;
A
#
# COMPACT_ATOMS: atom_id res chain seq x y z
N MET A 1 -4.15 32.79 -4.18
CA MET A 1 -4.36 31.60 -3.32
C MET A 1 -5.77 31.09 -3.64
N MET A 2 -5.95 29.77 -3.81
CA MET A 2 -7.26 29.16 -4.08
C MET A 2 -8.23 29.43 -2.91
N THR A 3 -9.42 29.91 -3.22
CA THR A 3 -10.50 30.15 -2.25
C THR A 3 -11.32 28.87 -2.02
N ARG A 4 -12.23 28.89 -1.05
CA ARG A 4 -13.15 27.79 -0.83
C ARG A 4 -14.13 27.61 -2.01
N ASP A 5 -14.55 28.71 -2.62
CA ASP A 5 -15.45 28.71 -3.78
C ASP A 5 -14.75 28.13 -5.03
N ASP A 6 -13.45 28.38 -5.19
CA ASP A 6 -12.65 27.72 -6.24
C ASP A 6 -12.63 26.19 -6.03
N ALA A 7 -12.46 25.72 -4.79
CA ALA A 7 -12.49 24.29 -4.47
C ALA A 7 -13.87 23.67 -4.75
N LEU A 8 -14.97 24.34 -4.41
CA LEU A 8 -16.33 23.92 -4.76
C LEU A 8 -16.57 23.87 -6.27
N SER A 9 -15.97 24.82 -7.01
CA SER A 9 -16.06 24.83 -8.49
C SER A 9 -15.31 23.65 -9.11
N LEU A 10 -14.18 23.24 -8.53
CA LEU A 10 -13.49 22.03 -8.94
C LEU A 10 -14.30 20.77 -8.63
N ASP A 11 -14.96 20.70 -7.48
CA ASP A 11 -15.83 19.58 -7.11
C ASP A 11 -17.01 19.45 -8.07
N ALA A 12 -17.60 20.56 -8.52
CA ALA A 12 -18.70 20.57 -9.47
C ALA A 12 -18.34 20.03 -10.86
N THR A 13 -17.06 20.05 -11.21
CA THR A 13 -16.54 19.59 -12.51
C THR A 13 -15.71 18.31 -12.42
N ASP A 14 -15.62 17.70 -11.24
CA ASP A 14 -14.82 16.49 -11.02
C ASP A 14 -15.48 15.24 -11.64
N PRO A 15 -14.89 14.64 -12.68
CA PRO A 15 -15.45 13.44 -13.30
C PRO A 15 -15.47 12.23 -12.36
N LEU A 16 -14.65 12.23 -11.31
CA LEU A 16 -14.58 11.14 -10.33
C LEU A 16 -15.51 11.36 -9.13
N ALA A 17 -16.27 12.47 -9.07
CA ALA A 17 -17.19 12.75 -7.96
C ALA A 17 -18.17 11.61 -7.65
N PRO A 18 -18.73 10.86 -8.63
CA PRO A 18 -19.66 9.76 -8.35
C PRO A 18 -19.05 8.62 -7.53
N LEU A 19 -17.72 8.45 -7.53
CA LEU A 19 -17.06 7.37 -6.77
C LEU A 19 -17.26 7.51 -5.26
N ARG A 20 -17.39 8.73 -4.74
CA ARG A 20 -17.64 8.99 -3.32
C ARG A 20 -18.89 8.28 -2.80
N GLU A 21 -19.93 8.18 -3.65
CA GLU A 21 -21.18 7.54 -3.30
C GLU A 21 -21.06 6.04 -3.03
N GLN A 22 -19.95 5.43 -3.43
CA GLN A 22 -19.66 4.01 -3.16
C GLN A 22 -19.16 3.76 -1.74
N PHE A 23 -18.84 4.81 -0.96
CA PHE A 23 -18.23 4.70 0.36
C PHE A 23 -19.17 5.14 1.47
N THR A 24 -18.97 4.58 2.67
CA THR A 24 -19.65 5.00 3.90
C THR A 24 -18.72 5.93 4.68
N LEU A 25 -19.01 7.21 4.65
CA LEU A 25 -18.28 8.23 5.40
C LEU A 25 -19.17 8.76 6.53
N PRO A 26 -18.70 8.80 7.78
CA PRO A 26 -19.47 9.40 8.88
C PRO A 26 -19.72 10.89 8.61
N PRO A 27 -20.92 11.42 8.94
CA PRO A 27 -21.19 12.85 8.82
C PRO A 27 -20.22 13.70 9.63
N GLY A 28 -19.76 14.82 9.07
CA GLY A 28 -18.84 15.75 9.73
C GLY A 28 -17.39 15.27 9.85
N VAL A 29 -17.05 14.14 9.23
CA VAL A 29 -15.67 13.63 9.22
C VAL A 29 -14.98 13.92 7.88
N LEU A 30 -13.82 14.53 7.96
CA LEU A 30 -12.85 14.68 6.88
C LEU A 30 -11.77 13.60 7.08
N TYR A 31 -11.87 12.50 6.34
CA TYR A 31 -10.99 11.34 6.55
C TYR A 31 -9.76 11.40 5.66
N LEU A 32 -8.64 11.78 6.25
CA LEU A 32 -7.34 11.94 5.60
C LEU A 32 -6.31 10.89 6.09
N ASP A 33 -6.79 9.67 6.39
CA ASP A 33 -5.93 8.57 6.85
C ASP A 33 -6.14 7.26 6.06
N GLY A 34 -6.56 7.37 4.80
CA GLY A 34 -6.69 6.23 3.88
C GLY A 34 -5.37 5.50 3.60
N ASN A 35 -4.25 6.13 3.91
CA ASN A 35 -2.92 5.53 3.88
C ASN A 35 -2.61 4.64 5.11
N SER A 36 -3.47 4.63 6.12
CA SER A 36 -3.41 3.72 7.29
C SER A 36 -4.52 2.69 7.25
N LEU A 37 -5.76 3.12 6.94
CA LEU A 37 -6.92 2.25 6.75
C LEU A 37 -7.85 2.86 5.70
N GLY A 38 -8.23 2.08 4.69
CA GLY A 38 -9.20 2.50 3.69
C GLY A 38 -10.62 2.61 4.26
N VAL A 39 -11.43 3.47 3.63
CA VAL A 39 -12.84 3.67 4.01
C VAL A 39 -13.69 2.50 3.53
N LEU A 40 -14.74 2.16 4.29
CA LEU A 40 -15.67 1.07 4.00
C LEU A 40 -16.43 1.31 2.67
N PRO A 41 -16.25 0.45 1.64
CA PRO A 41 -17.13 0.43 0.49
C PRO A 41 -18.51 -0.09 0.89
N LYS A 42 -19.58 0.55 0.44
CA LYS A 42 -20.98 0.15 0.78
C LYS A 42 -21.29 -1.29 0.40
N ALA A 43 -20.77 -1.75 -0.73
CA ALA A 43 -20.96 -3.13 -1.21
C ALA A 43 -20.37 -4.19 -0.26
N THR A 44 -19.39 -3.82 0.56
CA THR A 44 -18.70 -4.78 1.46
C THR A 44 -19.64 -5.36 2.50
N ALA A 45 -20.52 -4.55 3.10
CA ALA A 45 -21.42 -5.02 4.15
C ALA A 45 -22.41 -6.07 3.60
N GLU A 46 -23.00 -5.80 2.45
CA GLU A 46 -23.93 -6.72 1.77
C GLU A 46 -23.21 -8.00 1.33
N ARG A 47 -22.02 -7.86 0.74
CA ARG A 47 -21.21 -9.02 0.31
C ARG A 47 -20.82 -9.92 1.47
N LEU A 48 -20.40 -9.37 2.58
CA LEU A 48 -20.06 -10.15 3.78
C LEU A 48 -21.31 -10.82 4.38
N GLN A 49 -22.45 -10.15 4.41
CA GLN A 49 -23.70 -10.76 4.84
C GLN A 49 -24.05 -11.97 3.96
N GLN A 50 -23.92 -11.85 2.65
CA GLN A 50 -24.12 -12.96 1.71
C GLN A 50 -23.16 -14.13 1.99
N VAL A 51 -21.85 -13.83 2.16
CA VAL A 51 -20.87 -14.88 2.49
C VAL A 51 -21.23 -15.61 3.78
N VAL A 52 -21.59 -14.87 4.82
CA VAL A 52 -21.91 -15.47 6.13
C VAL A 52 -23.20 -16.28 6.11
N THR A 53 -24.27 -15.73 5.55
CA THR A 53 -25.62 -16.34 5.67
C THR A 53 -25.89 -17.39 4.61
N GLN A 54 -25.44 -17.17 3.38
CA GLN A 54 -25.74 -18.05 2.25
C GLN A 54 -24.58 -18.99 1.94
N GLU A 55 -23.39 -18.45 1.69
CA GLU A 55 -22.28 -19.28 1.26
C GLU A 55 -21.80 -20.18 2.40
N TRP A 56 -21.55 -19.61 3.58
CA TRP A 56 -21.14 -20.38 4.74
C TRP A 56 -22.35 -21.02 5.44
N GLY A 57 -23.35 -20.24 5.85
CA GLY A 57 -24.48 -20.73 6.66
C GLY A 57 -25.33 -21.80 5.97
N THR A 58 -25.55 -21.67 4.65
CA THR A 58 -26.37 -22.62 3.85
C THR A 58 -25.52 -23.54 2.99
N GLY A 59 -24.50 -22.99 2.33
CA GLY A 59 -23.65 -23.72 1.38
C GLY A 59 -22.69 -24.67 2.08
N LEU A 60 -22.18 -24.30 3.28
CA LEU A 60 -21.23 -25.06 4.06
C LEU A 60 -19.99 -25.44 3.22
N ILE A 61 -19.50 -26.66 3.36
CA ILE A 61 -18.30 -27.15 2.64
C ILE A 61 -18.48 -27.12 1.10
N ARG A 62 -19.69 -27.15 0.59
CA ARG A 62 -19.98 -27.13 -0.86
C ARG A 62 -19.57 -25.80 -1.50
N SER A 63 -19.48 -24.73 -0.72
CA SER A 63 -19.15 -23.38 -1.22
C SER A 63 -17.72 -23.27 -1.75
N TRP A 64 -16.84 -24.17 -1.39
CA TRP A 64 -15.53 -24.26 -2.03
C TRP A 64 -15.63 -24.40 -3.56
N ASN A 65 -16.59 -25.18 -4.02
CA ASN A 65 -16.83 -25.41 -5.46
C ASN A 65 -17.94 -24.51 -6.00
N SER A 66 -19.09 -24.41 -5.30
CA SER A 66 -20.31 -23.77 -5.86
C SER A 66 -20.20 -22.27 -6.03
N VAL A 67 -19.38 -21.58 -5.19
CA VAL A 67 -19.16 -20.13 -5.26
C VAL A 67 -17.68 -19.76 -5.45
N GLY A 68 -16.81 -20.74 -5.69
CA GLY A 68 -15.43 -20.52 -6.11
C GLY A 68 -14.51 -19.95 -5.02
N TRP A 69 -14.63 -20.42 -3.76
CA TRP A 69 -13.70 -19.97 -2.70
C TRP A 69 -12.25 -20.39 -2.98
N MET A 70 -12.05 -21.52 -3.74
CA MET A 70 -10.71 -21.94 -4.14
C MET A 70 -10.02 -20.91 -5.05
N ASP A 71 -10.77 -20.28 -5.94
CA ASP A 71 -10.24 -19.36 -6.93
C ASP A 71 -10.19 -17.91 -6.44
N LEU A 72 -10.78 -17.64 -5.27
CA LEU A 72 -10.90 -16.28 -4.73
C LEU A 72 -9.56 -15.56 -4.58
N PRO A 73 -8.46 -16.19 -4.08
CA PRO A 73 -7.15 -15.55 -4.00
C PRO A 73 -6.62 -15.10 -5.37
N GLN A 74 -6.79 -15.92 -6.40
CA GLN A 74 -6.34 -15.61 -7.77
C GLN A 74 -7.26 -14.56 -8.42
N ARG A 75 -8.58 -14.69 -8.27
CA ARG A 75 -9.55 -13.75 -8.85
C ARG A 75 -9.34 -12.32 -8.33
N VAL A 76 -9.14 -12.16 -7.02
CA VAL A 76 -8.81 -10.85 -6.43
C VAL A 76 -7.42 -10.41 -6.87
N GLY A 77 -6.48 -11.34 -6.95
CA GLY A 77 -5.14 -11.11 -7.47
C GLY A 77 -5.13 -10.52 -8.88
N ASP A 78 -5.91 -11.10 -9.78
CA ASP A 78 -6.02 -10.62 -11.17
C ASP A 78 -6.61 -9.21 -11.28
N LYS A 79 -7.52 -8.85 -10.37
CA LYS A 79 -8.04 -7.47 -10.27
C LYS A 79 -6.95 -6.50 -9.81
N ILE A 80 -6.17 -6.85 -8.77
CA ILE A 80 -5.04 -6.04 -8.29
C ILE A 80 -3.94 -5.93 -9.35
N ALA A 81 -3.68 -7.00 -10.10
CA ALA A 81 -2.69 -7.03 -11.17
C ALA A 81 -2.89 -5.89 -12.19
N ARG A 82 -4.17 -5.56 -12.51
CA ARG A 82 -4.51 -4.43 -13.39
C ARG A 82 -4.09 -3.07 -12.82
N LEU A 83 -4.04 -2.93 -11.50
CA LEU A 83 -3.67 -1.67 -10.82
C LEU A 83 -2.16 -1.48 -10.70
N VAL A 84 -1.38 -2.58 -10.80
CA VAL A 84 0.07 -2.56 -10.56
C VAL A 84 0.90 -2.96 -11.80
N GLY A 85 0.26 -3.03 -12.98
CA GLY A 85 0.95 -3.34 -14.25
C GLY A 85 1.48 -4.78 -14.31
N ALA A 86 0.78 -5.72 -13.67
CA ALA A 86 1.04 -7.16 -13.77
C ALA A 86 0.04 -7.82 -14.73
N GLY A 87 0.39 -9.01 -15.23
CA GLY A 87 -0.50 -9.82 -16.06
C GLY A 87 -1.45 -10.69 -15.24
N PRO A 88 -2.53 -11.21 -15.86
CA PRO A 88 -3.40 -12.20 -15.23
C PRO A 88 -2.58 -13.46 -14.87
N GLY A 89 -2.86 -14.03 -13.70
CA GLY A 89 -2.15 -15.21 -13.20
C GLY A 89 -0.76 -14.93 -12.64
N GLU A 90 -0.29 -13.67 -12.57
CA GLU A 90 1.04 -13.29 -12.06
C GLU A 90 1.02 -12.80 -10.62
N LEU A 91 -0.16 -12.55 -10.06
CA LEU A 91 -0.35 -11.98 -8.72
C LEU A 91 -1.41 -12.78 -7.96
N VAL A 92 -1.19 -13.04 -6.68
CA VAL A 92 -2.15 -13.74 -5.83
C VAL A 92 -2.31 -13.03 -4.49
N VAL A 93 -3.49 -13.13 -3.89
CA VAL A 93 -3.77 -12.56 -2.56
C VAL A 93 -3.64 -13.63 -1.50
N ALA A 94 -2.78 -13.39 -0.53
CA ALA A 94 -2.54 -14.29 0.59
C ALA A 94 -1.96 -13.54 1.80
N ASP A 95 -2.12 -14.08 2.97
CA ASP A 95 -1.42 -13.73 4.20
C ASP A 95 -1.37 -12.21 4.52
N SER A 96 -0.33 -11.78 5.21
CA SER A 96 0.00 -10.36 5.46
C SER A 96 1.19 -9.92 4.62
N THR A 97 1.39 -8.61 4.49
CA THR A 97 2.58 -8.04 3.83
C THR A 97 3.86 -8.61 4.43
N SER A 98 3.94 -8.72 5.75
CA SER A 98 5.10 -9.26 6.45
C SER A 98 5.41 -10.72 6.07
N VAL A 99 4.37 -11.57 6.03
CA VAL A 99 4.52 -12.98 5.63
C VAL A 99 4.89 -13.09 4.16
N ASN A 100 4.27 -12.32 3.29
CA ASN A 100 4.59 -12.32 1.87
C ASN A 100 6.01 -11.78 1.61
N LEU A 101 6.44 -10.76 2.34
CA LEU A 101 7.82 -10.27 2.27
C LEU A 101 8.83 -11.35 2.67
N PHE A 102 8.56 -12.08 3.76
CA PHE A 102 9.37 -13.23 4.15
C PHE A 102 9.46 -14.27 3.02
N LYS A 103 8.34 -14.60 2.37
CA LYS A 103 8.30 -15.56 1.25
C LYS A 103 9.16 -15.10 0.06
N VAL A 104 8.96 -13.86 -0.40
CA VAL A 104 9.66 -13.38 -1.61
C VAL A 104 11.14 -13.12 -1.36
N LEU A 105 11.52 -12.60 -0.19
CA LEU A 105 12.93 -12.44 0.17
C LEU A 105 13.64 -13.78 0.31
N SER A 106 13.00 -14.79 0.93
CA SER A 106 13.56 -16.15 1.01
C SER A 106 13.78 -16.77 -0.36
N ALA A 107 12.80 -16.58 -1.27
CA ALA A 107 12.92 -17.08 -2.65
C ALA A 107 14.04 -16.35 -3.42
N ALA A 108 14.11 -15.01 -3.30
CA ALA A 108 15.15 -14.20 -3.93
C ALA A 108 16.56 -14.58 -3.44
N LEU A 109 16.74 -14.72 -2.13
CA LEU A 109 18.02 -15.11 -1.54
C LEU A 109 18.42 -16.55 -1.95
N SER A 110 17.44 -17.46 -2.03
CA SER A 110 17.70 -18.83 -2.52
C SER A 110 18.12 -18.82 -3.98
N ALA A 111 17.50 -17.98 -4.82
CA ALA A 111 17.86 -17.82 -6.22
C ALA A 111 19.29 -17.29 -6.37
N VAL A 112 19.61 -16.23 -5.63
CA VAL A 112 20.97 -15.66 -5.64
C VAL A 112 22.00 -16.63 -5.09
N ALA A 113 21.72 -17.38 -4.02
CA ALA A 113 22.63 -18.36 -3.47
C ALA A 113 22.96 -19.48 -4.45
N ALA A 114 22.02 -19.85 -5.33
CA ALA A 114 22.25 -20.84 -6.36
C ALA A 114 23.08 -20.32 -7.55
N ASP A 115 22.83 -19.07 -7.98
CA ASP A 115 23.47 -18.50 -9.18
C ASP A 115 24.79 -17.76 -8.89
N ALA A 116 24.85 -17.07 -7.73
CA ALA A 116 25.95 -16.18 -7.37
C ALA A 116 26.18 -16.18 -5.84
N PRO A 117 26.67 -17.29 -5.25
CA PRO A 117 26.77 -17.50 -3.81
C PRO A 117 27.70 -16.50 -3.09
N GLN A 118 28.52 -15.76 -3.85
CA GLN A 118 29.37 -14.69 -3.32
C GLN A 118 28.59 -13.40 -2.98
N ARG A 119 27.37 -13.22 -3.53
CA ARG A 119 26.51 -12.07 -3.25
C ARG A 119 25.80 -12.26 -1.93
N ARG A 120 26.13 -11.44 -0.94
CA ARG A 120 25.66 -11.61 0.44
C ARG A 120 25.21 -10.30 1.09
N VAL A 121 24.99 -9.24 0.30
CA VAL A 121 24.48 -7.96 0.81
C VAL A 121 23.02 -7.81 0.43
N MET A 122 22.19 -7.55 1.42
CA MET A 122 20.83 -7.05 1.25
C MET A 122 20.88 -5.53 1.48
N LEU A 123 20.48 -4.74 0.48
CA LEU A 123 20.49 -3.28 0.55
C LEU A 123 19.06 -2.77 0.75
N SER A 124 18.86 -1.85 1.71
CA SER A 124 17.57 -1.20 1.92
C SER A 124 17.72 0.24 2.37
N GLU A 125 16.63 1.02 2.27
CA GLU A 125 16.56 2.37 2.80
C GLU A 125 16.46 2.34 4.33
N ARG A 126 17.24 3.17 5.02
CA ARG A 126 17.25 3.27 6.49
C ARG A 126 15.88 3.69 7.05
N SER A 127 15.15 4.52 6.33
CA SER A 127 13.81 4.97 6.71
C SER A 127 12.69 4.08 6.18
N ASN A 128 13.00 2.88 5.70
CA ASN A 128 11.98 1.90 5.29
C ASN A 128 11.08 1.51 6.46
N PHE A 129 9.92 0.91 6.18
CA PHE A 129 8.99 0.49 7.23
C PHE A 129 9.68 -0.50 8.18
N PRO A 130 9.63 -0.28 9.51
CA PRO A 130 10.43 -1.07 10.45
C PRO A 130 10.24 -2.58 10.34
N THR A 131 9.02 -3.06 10.10
CA THR A 131 8.76 -4.50 9.94
C THR A 131 9.49 -5.11 8.76
N ASP A 132 9.62 -4.37 7.65
CA ASP A 132 10.35 -4.85 6.47
C ASP A 132 11.82 -5.04 6.80
N LEU A 133 12.39 -4.08 7.55
CA LEU A 133 13.79 -4.18 8.03
C LEU A 133 13.98 -5.33 9.02
N TYR A 134 13.00 -5.58 9.92
CA TYR A 134 13.08 -6.70 10.87
C TYR A 134 13.09 -8.06 10.16
N ILE A 135 12.26 -8.21 9.11
CA ILE A 135 12.21 -9.44 8.30
C ILE A 135 13.50 -9.60 7.50
N ALA A 136 13.99 -8.50 6.88
CA ALA A 136 15.24 -8.52 6.16
C ALA A 136 16.43 -8.89 7.06
N GLU A 137 16.51 -8.33 8.27
CA GLU A 137 17.55 -8.67 9.27
C GLU A 137 17.47 -10.14 9.68
N SER A 138 16.26 -10.65 9.93
CA SER A 138 16.05 -12.05 10.31
C SER A 138 16.52 -13.00 9.20
N LEU A 139 16.18 -12.70 7.96
CA LEU A 139 16.60 -13.52 6.81
C LEU A 139 18.08 -13.36 6.49
N ALA A 140 18.65 -12.15 6.65
CA ALA A 140 20.09 -11.96 6.50
C ALA A 140 20.88 -12.87 7.45
N ARG A 141 20.47 -12.96 8.72
CA ARG A 141 21.06 -13.88 9.70
C ARG A 141 20.92 -15.36 9.30
N GLN A 142 19.74 -15.77 8.79
CA GLN A 142 19.50 -17.15 8.38
C GLN A 142 20.32 -17.56 7.16
N HIS A 143 20.52 -16.66 6.21
CA HIS A 143 21.22 -16.90 4.96
C HIS A 143 22.71 -16.53 4.99
N GLY A 144 23.24 -16.03 6.13
CA GLY A 144 24.62 -15.56 6.23
C GLY A 144 24.89 -14.32 5.35
N CYS A 145 23.88 -13.44 5.22
CA CYS A 145 23.97 -12.18 4.51
C CYS A 145 24.14 -11.02 5.48
N GLU A 146 24.60 -9.88 4.96
CA GLU A 146 24.65 -8.59 5.64
C GLU A 146 23.48 -7.71 5.20
N LEU A 147 22.78 -7.07 6.14
CA LEU A 147 21.80 -6.02 5.84
C LEU A 147 22.48 -4.65 5.93
N VAL A 148 22.58 -3.97 4.79
CA VAL A 148 23.12 -2.62 4.66
C VAL A 148 21.98 -1.63 4.53
N LEU A 149 21.96 -0.61 5.42
CA LEU A 149 20.94 0.44 5.43
C LEU A 149 21.57 1.77 5.05
N ALA A 150 21.01 2.44 4.04
CA ALA A 150 21.50 3.69 3.49
C ALA A 150 20.38 4.74 3.38
N GLU A 151 20.76 5.99 3.20
CA GLU A 151 19.80 7.02 2.81
C GLU A 151 19.41 6.82 1.33
N ALA A 152 18.22 7.28 0.97
CA ALA A 152 17.65 7.02 -0.35
C ALA A 152 18.54 7.50 -1.52
N GLU A 153 19.27 8.60 -1.32
CA GLU A 153 20.19 9.18 -2.31
C GLU A 153 21.47 8.37 -2.50
N GLU A 154 21.86 7.60 -1.48
CA GLU A 154 23.10 6.80 -1.46
C GLU A 154 22.90 5.43 -2.13
N LEU A 155 21.66 4.93 -2.20
CA LEU A 155 21.34 3.58 -2.66
C LEU A 155 21.98 3.22 -4.01
N PRO A 156 21.91 4.05 -5.08
CA PRO A 156 22.51 3.68 -6.36
C PRO A 156 24.02 3.51 -6.30
N GLY A 157 24.69 4.31 -5.44
CA GLY A 157 26.16 4.26 -5.28
C GLY A 157 26.69 3.10 -4.44
N LEU A 158 25.79 2.41 -3.72
CA LEU A 158 26.12 1.26 -2.88
C LEU A 158 25.85 -0.09 -3.55
N LEU A 159 25.24 -0.08 -4.74
CA LEU A 159 25.03 -1.29 -5.53
C LEU A 159 26.35 -1.77 -6.13
N ASP A 160 26.77 -2.98 -5.75
CA ASP A 160 28.02 -3.59 -6.22
C ASP A 160 27.84 -5.11 -6.46
N GLU A 161 28.93 -5.78 -6.84
CA GLU A 161 28.97 -7.22 -7.11
C GLU A 161 28.67 -8.10 -5.87
N ARG A 162 28.66 -7.53 -4.65
CA ARG A 162 28.30 -8.25 -3.42
C ARG A 162 26.79 -8.16 -3.13
N THR A 163 26.08 -7.24 -3.80
CA THR A 163 24.66 -7.03 -3.55
C THR A 163 23.83 -8.20 -4.11
N ALA A 164 23.11 -8.88 -3.23
CA ALA A 164 22.20 -9.98 -3.56
C ALA A 164 20.80 -9.46 -3.91
N VAL A 165 20.25 -8.62 -3.03
CA VAL A 165 18.89 -8.11 -3.12
C VAL A 165 18.85 -6.64 -2.70
N MET A 166 18.15 -5.81 -3.47
CA MET A 166 17.71 -4.49 -3.04
C MET A 166 16.22 -4.56 -2.70
N MET A 167 15.87 -4.26 -1.44
CA MET A 167 14.50 -4.27 -0.94
C MET A 167 14.07 -2.86 -0.53
N LEU A 168 13.02 -2.33 -1.18
CA LEU A 168 12.54 -0.97 -0.95
C LEU A 168 11.01 -0.90 -0.87
N THR A 169 10.51 0.01 -0.03
CA THR A 169 9.12 0.47 -0.13
C THR A 169 9.03 1.56 -1.18
N HIS A 170 8.18 1.37 -2.20
CA HIS A 170 8.07 2.30 -3.34
C HIS A 170 7.67 3.72 -2.93
N VAL A 171 6.72 3.84 -2.00
CA VAL A 171 6.35 5.12 -1.37
C VAL A 171 6.63 5.05 0.12
N ASN A 172 7.57 5.84 0.60
CA ASN A 172 7.97 5.87 2.00
C ASN A 172 6.80 6.31 2.90
N TYR A 173 6.52 5.53 3.95
CA TYR A 173 5.37 5.71 4.82
C TYR A 173 5.42 6.99 5.66
N ARG A 174 6.63 7.50 5.97
CA ARG A 174 6.86 8.64 6.85
C ARG A 174 6.97 9.96 6.12
N THR A 175 7.56 9.95 4.92
CA THR A 175 7.84 11.16 4.14
C THR A 175 6.92 11.34 2.94
N GLY A 176 6.28 10.25 2.48
CA GLY A 176 5.55 10.25 1.21
C GLY A 176 6.46 10.28 -0.02
N ARG A 177 7.78 10.22 0.15
CA ARG A 177 8.72 10.15 -0.98
C ARG A 177 8.47 8.89 -1.81
N MET A 178 8.44 9.04 -3.11
CA MET A 178 8.30 7.96 -4.09
C MET A 178 9.62 7.75 -4.82
N HIS A 179 10.10 6.52 -4.84
CA HIS A 179 11.27 6.12 -5.62
C HIS A 179 10.94 6.00 -7.11
N ASP A 180 11.93 6.26 -7.97
CA ASP A 180 11.88 5.83 -9.37
C ASP A 180 12.16 4.32 -9.44
N MET A 181 11.08 3.53 -9.47
CA MET A 181 11.16 2.06 -9.47
C MET A 181 11.96 1.55 -10.67
N ALA A 182 11.74 2.09 -11.85
CA ALA A 182 12.40 1.63 -13.07
C ALA A 182 13.91 1.93 -13.04
N ALA A 183 14.29 3.14 -12.64
CA ALA A 183 15.70 3.53 -12.55
C ALA A 183 16.46 2.70 -11.49
N LEU A 184 15.87 2.51 -10.30
CA LEU A 184 16.51 1.73 -9.24
C LEU A 184 16.55 0.24 -9.55
N THR A 185 15.51 -0.32 -10.18
CA THR A 185 15.54 -1.71 -10.65
C THR A 185 16.65 -1.91 -11.70
N ALA A 186 16.75 -1.01 -12.68
CA ALA A 186 17.81 -1.07 -13.68
C ALA A 186 19.22 -0.96 -13.07
N ALA A 187 19.40 -0.11 -12.07
CA ALA A 187 20.67 0.00 -11.34
C ALA A 187 21.01 -1.29 -10.57
N ALA A 188 20.03 -1.87 -9.89
CA ALA A 188 20.20 -3.16 -9.19
C ALA A 188 20.57 -4.28 -10.16
N HIS A 189 19.88 -4.39 -11.29
CA HIS A 189 20.18 -5.38 -12.34
C HIS A 189 21.56 -5.17 -12.96
N ALA A 190 21.97 -3.94 -13.19
CA ALA A 190 23.33 -3.64 -13.69
C ALA A 190 24.42 -4.11 -12.71
N ALA A 191 24.16 -4.08 -11.42
CA ALA A 191 25.01 -4.65 -10.39
C ALA A 191 24.83 -6.17 -10.22
N GLY A 192 23.82 -6.77 -10.87
CA GLY A 192 23.45 -8.21 -10.78
C GLY A 192 22.66 -8.57 -9.53
N ALA A 193 22.04 -7.60 -8.89
CA ALA A 193 21.15 -7.78 -7.74
C ALA A 193 19.70 -7.96 -8.18
N LEU A 194 18.89 -8.69 -7.40
CA LEU A 194 17.43 -8.75 -7.55
C LEU A 194 16.74 -7.65 -6.77
N THR A 195 15.51 -7.31 -7.15
CA THR A 195 14.70 -6.30 -6.49
C THR A 195 13.46 -6.88 -5.83
N VAL A 196 13.14 -6.35 -4.63
CA VAL A 196 11.90 -6.62 -3.90
C VAL A 196 11.24 -5.30 -3.54
N TRP A 197 10.01 -5.08 -4.03
CA TRP A 197 9.27 -3.85 -3.84
C TRP A 197 8.09 -4.04 -2.89
N ASP A 198 8.00 -3.24 -1.83
CA ASP A 198 6.77 -3.09 -1.05
C ASP A 198 5.90 -1.97 -1.64
N LEU A 199 4.67 -2.32 -2.02
CA LEU A 199 3.68 -1.44 -2.64
C LEU A 199 2.58 -1.00 -1.65
N ALA A 200 2.78 -1.16 -0.35
CA ALA A 200 1.76 -0.89 0.66
C ALA A 200 1.19 0.54 0.62
N HIS A 201 1.97 1.53 0.17
CA HIS A 201 1.55 2.91 -0.04
C HIS A 201 1.41 3.31 -1.51
N SER A 202 1.52 2.35 -2.44
CA SER A 202 1.49 2.58 -3.89
C SER A 202 0.28 1.97 -4.57
N ALA A 203 -0.03 0.70 -4.27
CA ALA A 203 -1.16 0.00 -4.88
C ALA A 203 -2.48 0.71 -4.53
N GLY A 204 -3.19 1.16 -5.57
CA GLY A 204 -4.42 1.95 -5.44
C GLY A 204 -4.20 3.45 -5.17
N ALA A 205 -2.95 3.90 -4.98
CA ALA A 205 -2.61 5.31 -4.71
C ALA A 205 -1.89 6.01 -5.86
N VAL A 206 -0.94 5.32 -6.49
CA VAL A 206 -0.14 5.83 -7.61
C VAL A 206 -0.07 4.81 -8.73
N PRO A 207 0.11 5.23 -9.99
CA PRO A 207 0.38 4.30 -11.07
C PRO A 207 1.65 3.48 -10.79
N VAL A 208 1.53 2.18 -10.90
CA VAL A 208 2.63 1.21 -10.81
C VAL A 208 2.61 0.38 -12.08
N ASP A 209 3.77 0.08 -12.63
CA ASP A 209 3.93 -0.84 -13.76
C ASP A 209 5.13 -1.75 -13.50
N LEU A 210 4.86 -2.85 -12.79
CA LEU A 210 5.88 -3.81 -12.37
C LEU A 210 6.63 -4.43 -13.56
N LYS A 211 5.92 -4.69 -14.65
CA LYS A 211 6.53 -5.29 -15.87
C LYS A 211 7.42 -4.29 -16.59
N ARG A 212 6.96 -3.04 -16.77
CA ARG A 212 7.75 -2.00 -17.40
C ARG A 212 8.98 -1.62 -16.57
N ALA A 213 8.84 -1.64 -15.24
CA ALA A 213 9.97 -1.41 -14.33
C ALA A 213 10.92 -2.61 -14.26
N ASP A 214 10.59 -3.73 -14.91
CA ASP A 214 11.33 -4.98 -14.88
C ASP A 214 11.60 -5.51 -13.45
N ALA A 215 10.71 -5.21 -12.50
CA ALA A 215 10.83 -5.64 -11.12
C ALA A 215 10.90 -7.18 -11.01
N ASP A 216 11.51 -7.71 -9.95
CA ASP A 216 11.63 -9.15 -9.75
C ASP A 216 10.53 -9.69 -8.83
N TYR A 217 10.28 -9.01 -7.72
CA TYR A 217 9.28 -9.37 -6.72
C TYR A 217 8.57 -8.13 -6.20
N ALA A 218 7.30 -8.27 -5.85
CA ALA A 218 6.56 -7.23 -5.16
C ALA A 218 5.55 -7.81 -4.16
N VAL A 219 5.32 -7.06 -3.09
CA VAL A 219 4.29 -7.32 -2.08
C VAL A 219 3.51 -6.04 -1.81
N GLY A 220 2.34 -6.14 -1.19
CA GLY A 220 1.60 -4.96 -0.74
C GLY A 220 0.40 -5.36 0.09
N CYS A 221 -0.20 -4.41 0.81
CA CYS A 221 -1.32 -4.67 1.71
C CYS A 221 -2.68 -4.39 1.06
N GLY A 222 -3.73 -5.07 1.55
CA GLY A 222 -5.09 -4.89 1.05
C GLY A 222 -5.92 -3.84 1.83
N TYR A 223 -5.50 -3.41 3.02
CA TYR A 223 -6.34 -2.63 3.94
C TYR A 223 -6.20 -1.11 3.83
N LYS A 224 -5.20 -0.59 3.09
CA LYS A 224 -4.98 0.85 2.91
C LYS A 224 -5.76 1.36 1.69
N TYR A 225 -5.08 1.82 0.66
CA TYR A 225 -5.70 2.39 -0.56
C TYR A 225 -6.55 1.39 -1.37
N LEU A 226 -6.40 0.08 -1.14
CA LEU A 226 -7.26 -0.95 -1.73
C LEU A 226 -8.58 -1.16 -0.96
N ASN A 227 -8.80 -0.46 0.15
CA ASN A 227 -10.07 -0.39 0.91
C ASN A 227 -10.63 -1.76 1.34
N GLY A 228 -9.78 -2.77 1.54
CA GLY A 228 -10.21 -4.13 1.90
C GLY A 228 -10.65 -4.31 3.36
N GLY A 229 -10.57 -3.25 4.17
CA GLY A 229 -10.96 -3.27 5.58
C GLY A 229 -9.86 -3.76 6.52
N PRO A 230 -10.09 -3.68 7.85
CA PRO A 230 -9.11 -4.05 8.86
C PRO A 230 -8.74 -5.53 8.76
N GLY A 231 -7.43 -5.82 8.71
CA GLY A 231 -6.92 -7.18 8.56
C GLY A 231 -7.08 -7.79 7.16
N ALA A 232 -7.42 -6.99 6.14
CA ALA A 232 -7.48 -7.48 4.77
C ALA A 232 -6.16 -8.13 4.36
N PRO A 233 -6.22 -9.27 3.63
CA PRO A 233 -5.02 -9.97 3.20
C PRO A 233 -4.18 -9.11 2.26
N ALA A 234 -2.91 -9.43 2.23
CA ALA A 234 -1.92 -8.84 1.37
C ALA A 234 -1.87 -9.54 0.01
N PHE A 235 -1.09 -9.00 -0.91
CA PHE A 235 -0.83 -9.65 -2.19
C PHE A 235 0.67 -9.86 -2.40
N VAL A 236 0.98 -10.82 -3.28
CA VAL A 236 2.33 -11.13 -3.73
C VAL A 236 2.34 -11.25 -5.25
N TRP A 237 3.34 -10.63 -5.86
CA TRP A 237 3.66 -10.76 -7.27
C TRP A 237 5.11 -11.22 -7.43
N VAL A 238 5.33 -12.12 -8.38
CA VAL A 238 6.66 -12.60 -8.75
C VAL A 238 6.77 -12.53 -10.26
N HIS A 239 7.86 -11.94 -10.75
CA HIS A 239 8.08 -11.87 -12.18
C HIS A 239 8.08 -13.28 -12.79
N PRO A 240 7.42 -13.55 -13.95
CA PRO A 240 7.34 -14.86 -14.57
C PRO A 240 8.68 -15.57 -14.76
N ARG A 241 9.78 -14.81 -14.96
CA ARG A 241 11.14 -15.37 -15.06
C ARG A 241 11.64 -16.07 -13.80
N HIS A 242 11.07 -15.76 -12.64
CA HIS A 242 11.52 -16.29 -11.33
C HIS A 242 10.54 -17.27 -10.71
N VAL A 243 9.25 -17.18 -11.03
CA VAL A 243 8.18 -17.87 -10.30
C VAL A 243 8.34 -19.37 -10.26
N GLU A 244 8.89 -19.99 -11.31
CA GLU A 244 9.09 -21.45 -11.40
C GLU A 244 10.45 -21.94 -10.84
N ARG A 245 11.39 -21.01 -10.57
CA ARG A 245 12.77 -21.40 -10.19
C ARG A 245 12.87 -21.92 -8.78
N PHE A 246 12.19 -21.25 -7.85
CA PHE A 246 12.24 -21.58 -6.44
C PHE A 246 10.84 -21.48 -5.84
N TRP A 247 10.53 -22.33 -4.87
CA TRP A 247 9.34 -22.14 -4.04
C TRP A 247 9.70 -21.39 -2.76
N GLN A 248 8.74 -20.69 -2.21
CA GLN A 248 8.87 -20.02 -0.93
C GLN A 248 8.83 -21.03 0.25
N PRO A 249 9.47 -20.72 1.40
CA PRO A 249 9.69 -21.73 2.45
C PRO A 249 8.43 -22.12 3.25
N LEU A 250 7.34 -21.32 3.20
CA LEU A 250 6.06 -21.66 3.82
C LEU A 250 5.22 -22.55 2.90
N ALA A 251 5.80 -23.68 2.48
CA ALA A 251 5.12 -24.66 1.66
C ALA A 251 3.86 -25.17 2.36
N GLY A 252 2.72 -25.08 1.69
CA GLY A 252 1.44 -25.47 2.25
C GLY A 252 0.50 -26.13 1.26
N TRP A 253 -0.58 -26.73 1.74
CA TRP A 253 -1.45 -27.57 0.94
C TRP A 253 -2.12 -26.85 -0.23
N ILE A 254 -2.52 -25.55 -0.08
CA ILE A 254 -3.09 -24.76 -1.19
C ILE A 254 -2.04 -24.41 -2.24
N GLY A 255 -0.77 -24.28 -1.85
CA GLY A 255 0.34 -24.08 -2.79
C GLY A 255 0.84 -25.35 -3.46
N HIS A 256 0.24 -26.51 -3.17
CA HIS A 256 0.61 -27.79 -3.75
C HIS A 256 -0.02 -27.98 -5.14
N ALA A 257 0.69 -28.65 -6.06
CA ALA A 257 0.23 -28.91 -7.43
C ALA A 257 -1.04 -29.77 -7.49
N ALA A 258 -1.31 -30.56 -6.44
CA ALA A 258 -2.50 -31.39 -6.30
C ALA A 258 -2.94 -31.39 -4.83
N PRO A 259 -3.60 -30.31 -4.35
CA PRO A 259 -3.85 -30.08 -2.94
C PRO A 259 -4.72 -31.13 -2.26
N PHE A 260 -5.55 -31.84 -3.01
CA PHE A 260 -6.48 -32.86 -2.49
C PHE A 260 -5.95 -34.30 -2.57
N GLU A 261 -4.73 -34.51 -3.08
CA GLU A 261 -4.08 -35.84 -3.02
C GLU A 261 -3.59 -36.16 -1.62
N PHE A 262 -3.36 -35.14 -0.76
CA PHE A 262 -2.88 -35.27 0.63
C PHE A 262 -1.65 -36.17 0.77
N THR A 263 -0.76 -36.15 -0.22
CA THR A 263 0.49 -36.91 -0.21
C THR A 263 1.53 -36.26 0.69
N PRO A 264 2.44 -37.00 1.34
CA PRO A 264 3.45 -36.43 2.22
C PRO A 264 4.54 -35.63 1.50
N GLY A 265 4.68 -35.79 0.20
CA GLY A 265 5.69 -35.08 -0.62
C GLY A 265 5.13 -33.78 -1.18
N TYR A 266 5.81 -32.65 -0.91
CA TYR A 266 5.40 -31.37 -1.48
C TYR A 266 5.86 -31.24 -2.94
N ARG A 267 4.91 -30.93 -3.82
CA ARG A 267 5.15 -30.52 -5.21
C ARG A 267 4.55 -29.13 -5.38
N PRO A 268 5.35 -28.06 -5.64
CA PRO A 268 4.81 -26.70 -5.79
C PRO A 268 3.84 -26.62 -6.97
N ALA A 269 2.77 -25.87 -6.79
CA ALA A 269 1.85 -25.51 -7.88
C ALA A 269 2.59 -24.73 -8.98
N ALA A 270 2.05 -24.72 -10.19
CA ALA A 270 2.57 -23.90 -11.28
C ALA A 270 2.30 -22.40 -11.00
N GLY A 271 3.18 -21.56 -11.51
CA GLY A 271 3.04 -20.11 -11.44
C GLY A 271 2.92 -19.55 -10.03
N ILE A 272 2.19 -18.45 -9.89
CA ILE A 272 2.10 -17.72 -8.62
C ILE A 272 1.36 -18.49 -7.51
N ALA A 273 0.56 -19.50 -7.86
CA ALA A 273 -0.19 -20.28 -6.87
C ALA A 273 0.71 -20.97 -5.83
N ARG A 274 1.97 -21.27 -6.15
CA ARG A 274 2.96 -21.81 -5.19
C ARG A 274 3.29 -20.89 -4.03
N TYR A 275 2.90 -19.59 -4.11
CA TYR A 275 3.03 -18.62 -3.02
C TYR A 275 1.86 -18.66 -2.04
N LEU A 276 0.81 -19.43 -2.34
CA LEU A 276 -0.22 -19.77 -1.35
C LEU A 276 0.33 -20.77 -0.33
N CYS A 277 -0.21 -20.74 0.88
CA CYS A 277 0.21 -21.62 1.96
C CYS A 277 -0.98 -22.38 2.56
N GLY A 278 -1.65 -21.78 3.52
CA GLY A 278 -2.82 -22.32 4.21
C GLY A 278 -4.14 -21.95 3.55
N THR A 279 -5.22 -22.35 4.21
CA THR A 279 -6.59 -22.06 3.81
C THR A 279 -6.80 -20.55 3.64
N PRO A 280 -7.33 -20.08 2.51
CA PRO A 280 -7.58 -18.67 2.28
C PRO A 280 -8.55 -18.05 3.29
N ALA A 281 -8.31 -16.80 3.68
CA ALA A 281 -9.17 -16.03 4.58
C ALA A 281 -10.39 -15.49 3.81
N VAL A 282 -11.38 -16.35 3.53
CA VAL A 282 -12.49 -16.11 2.60
C VAL A 282 -13.25 -14.81 2.91
N LEU A 283 -13.62 -14.57 4.18
CA LEU A 283 -14.37 -13.36 4.56
C LEU A 283 -13.62 -12.07 4.22
N SER A 284 -12.36 -11.99 4.60
CA SER A 284 -11.56 -10.80 4.34
C SER A 284 -11.14 -10.67 2.87
N LEU A 285 -10.99 -11.78 2.14
CA LEU A 285 -10.83 -11.77 0.68
C LEU A 285 -12.06 -11.20 -0.03
N ALA A 286 -13.26 -11.59 0.39
CA ALA A 286 -14.52 -11.06 -0.17
C ALA A 286 -14.66 -9.56 0.11
N ALA A 287 -14.25 -9.10 1.29
CA ALA A 287 -14.22 -7.67 1.60
C ALA A 287 -13.19 -6.92 0.74
N LEU A 288 -11.99 -7.47 0.57
CA LEU A 288 -10.96 -6.90 -0.27
C LEU A 288 -11.38 -6.83 -1.74
N GLU A 289 -12.10 -7.84 -2.24
CA GLU A 289 -12.64 -7.82 -3.60
C GLU A 289 -13.50 -6.58 -3.84
N CYS A 290 -14.40 -6.25 -2.92
CA CYS A 290 -15.23 -5.04 -2.99
C CYS A 290 -14.37 -3.75 -2.97
N GLY A 291 -13.32 -3.71 -2.16
CA GLY A 291 -12.40 -2.57 -2.11
C GLY A 291 -11.66 -2.34 -3.42
N VAL A 292 -11.15 -3.42 -4.02
CA VAL A 292 -10.47 -3.36 -5.32
C VAL A 292 -11.44 -2.97 -6.43
N ASP A 293 -12.67 -3.49 -6.42
CA ASP A 293 -13.72 -3.11 -7.38
C ASP A 293 -14.06 -1.62 -7.29
N ALA A 294 -14.08 -1.04 -6.08
CA ALA A 294 -14.30 0.40 -5.91
C ALA A 294 -13.15 1.24 -6.52
N VAL A 295 -11.90 0.76 -6.49
CA VAL A 295 -10.78 1.41 -7.19
C VAL A 295 -10.94 1.29 -8.71
N LEU A 296 -11.27 0.08 -9.20
CA LEU A 296 -11.46 -0.18 -10.63
C LEU A 296 -12.67 0.55 -11.21
N ALA A 297 -13.65 0.93 -10.38
CA ALA A 297 -14.80 1.75 -10.81
C ALA A 297 -14.42 3.14 -11.35
N ALA A 298 -13.16 3.58 -11.15
CA ALA A 298 -12.64 4.77 -11.80
C ALA A 298 -12.37 4.58 -13.31
N GLU A 299 -12.26 3.34 -13.80
CA GLU A 299 -11.92 3.05 -15.21
C GLU A 299 -12.86 3.71 -16.22
N PRO A 300 -14.19 3.51 -16.16
CA PRO A 300 -15.13 4.14 -17.10
C PRO A 300 -15.17 5.67 -16.97
N LEU A 301 -14.77 6.23 -15.83
CA LEU A 301 -14.75 7.67 -15.57
C LEU A 301 -13.42 8.32 -15.96
N SER A 302 -12.44 7.53 -16.36
CA SER A 302 -11.06 7.99 -16.66
C SER A 302 -10.93 8.73 -18.00
N GLY A 303 -11.97 8.74 -18.83
CA GLY A 303 -11.88 9.26 -20.21
C GLY A 303 -10.87 8.50 -21.08
N GLY A 304 -10.69 7.20 -20.85
CA GLY A 304 -9.77 6.33 -21.58
C GLY A 304 -8.29 6.39 -21.14
N ARG A 305 -7.99 7.12 -20.06
CA ARG A 305 -6.60 7.26 -19.54
C ARG A 305 -6.20 6.15 -18.57
N GLY A 306 -7.16 5.31 -18.16
CA GLY A 306 -7.00 4.28 -17.14
C GLY A 306 -7.27 4.77 -15.71
N ALA A 307 -7.82 3.87 -14.87
CA ALA A 307 -8.24 4.19 -13.50
C ALA A 307 -7.12 4.87 -12.70
N MET A 308 -5.95 4.25 -12.64
CA MET A 308 -4.85 4.76 -11.81
C MET A 308 -4.31 6.11 -12.27
N THR A 309 -4.34 6.40 -13.58
CA THR A 309 -3.94 7.72 -14.11
C THR A 309 -4.92 8.81 -13.67
N ALA A 310 -6.23 8.58 -13.83
CA ALA A 310 -7.26 9.53 -13.43
C ALA A 310 -7.26 9.78 -11.91
N LEU A 311 -7.14 8.72 -11.12
CA LEU A 311 -7.01 8.81 -9.66
C LEU A 311 -5.75 9.59 -9.26
N ARG A 312 -4.63 9.36 -9.94
CA ARG A 312 -3.37 10.07 -9.67
C ARG A 312 -3.47 11.57 -9.93
N GLU A 313 -4.06 11.96 -11.06
CA GLU A 313 -4.26 13.37 -11.40
C GLU A 313 -5.06 14.11 -10.33
N LYS A 314 -6.19 13.53 -9.88
CA LYS A 314 -6.99 14.11 -8.79
C LYS A 314 -6.21 14.12 -7.47
N SER A 315 -5.52 13.05 -7.12
CA SER A 315 -4.67 12.97 -5.91
C SER A 315 -3.62 14.07 -5.88
N LEU A 316 -2.93 14.31 -6.99
CA LEU A 316 -1.96 15.39 -7.11
C LEU A 316 -2.60 16.77 -6.94
N ALA A 317 -3.78 16.99 -7.51
CA ALA A 317 -4.49 18.25 -7.37
C ALA A 317 -4.94 18.50 -5.91
N LEU A 318 -5.47 17.47 -5.22
CA LEU A 318 -5.82 17.52 -3.81
C LEU A 318 -4.60 17.82 -2.92
N THR A 319 -3.51 17.10 -3.12
CA THR A 319 -2.29 17.29 -2.31
C THR A 319 -1.63 18.64 -2.55
N ARG A 320 -1.63 19.17 -3.79
CA ARG A 320 -1.15 20.52 -4.08
C ARG A 320 -1.99 21.59 -3.41
N LEU A 321 -3.33 21.45 -3.44
CA LEU A 321 -4.24 22.38 -2.79
C LEU A 321 -3.96 22.42 -1.29
N PHE A 322 -3.94 21.28 -0.62
CA PHE A 322 -3.69 21.19 0.82
C PHE A 322 -2.30 21.74 1.19
N ALA A 323 -1.24 21.21 0.57
CA ALA A 323 0.14 21.63 0.88
C ALA A 323 0.39 23.12 0.59
N GLY A 324 -0.14 23.64 -0.53
CA GLY A 324 0.00 25.04 -0.88
C GLY A 324 -0.71 25.98 0.10
N ARG A 325 -1.90 25.58 0.60
CA ARG A 325 -2.62 26.33 1.61
C ARG A 325 -1.91 26.28 2.95
N VAL A 326 -1.45 25.13 3.39
CA VAL A 326 -0.68 24.96 4.64
C VAL A 326 0.60 25.78 4.59
N ALA A 327 1.35 25.73 3.51
CA ALA A 327 2.58 26.53 3.37
C ALA A 327 2.33 28.04 3.49
N ALA A 328 1.17 28.53 3.02
CA ALA A 328 0.83 29.94 3.07
C ALA A 328 0.26 30.39 4.43
N THR A 329 -0.36 29.50 5.20
CA THR A 329 -1.13 29.85 6.40
C THR A 329 -0.59 29.27 7.70
N CYS A 330 0.31 28.30 7.63
CA CYS A 330 0.87 27.58 8.79
C CYS A 330 2.42 27.56 8.72
N PRO A 331 3.09 28.74 8.79
CA PRO A 331 4.54 28.85 8.57
C PRO A 331 5.39 28.11 9.62
N GLN A 332 4.80 27.72 10.75
CA GLN A 332 5.47 26.93 11.79
C GLN A 332 5.61 25.43 11.42
N LEU A 333 4.91 24.96 10.38
CA LEU A 333 5.03 23.58 9.90
C LEU A 333 5.97 23.52 8.70
N SER A 334 6.83 22.50 8.68
CA SER A 334 7.71 22.23 7.55
C SER A 334 7.12 21.14 6.67
N LEU A 335 7.10 21.35 5.35
CA LEU A 335 6.72 20.31 4.40
C LEU A 335 7.88 19.29 4.27
N VAL A 336 7.59 18.02 4.58
CA VAL A 336 8.54 16.91 4.49
C VAL A 336 8.39 16.15 3.18
N SER A 337 7.15 16.02 2.70
CA SER A 337 6.91 15.38 1.40
C SER A 337 7.57 16.17 0.27
N PRO A 338 8.16 15.48 -0.73
CA PRO A 338 8.72 16.16 -1.89
C PRO A 338 7.71 17.08 -2.58
N SER A 339 8.14 18.27 -2.95
CA SER A 339 7.32 19.21 -3.73
C SER A 339 7.12 18.76 -5.18
N ASP A 340 8.05 17.98 -5.70
CA ASP A 340 7.96 17.39 -7.05
C ASP A 340 6.92 16.27 -7.08
N ASP A 341 5.92 16.41 -7.95
CA ASP A 341 4.84 15.45 -8.13
C ASP A 341 5.32 14.05 -8.54
N ALA A 342 6.40 13.97 -9.30
CA ALA A 342 6.98 12.70 -9.73
C ALA A 342 7.66 11.94 -8.59
N ARG A 343 7.99 12.63 -7.50
CA ARG A 343 8.76 12.09 -6.38
C ARG A 343 7.95 11.91 -5.10
N ARG A 344 6.63 12.05 -5.14
CA ARG A 344 5.77 11.84 -3.96
C ARG A 344 4.60 10.90 -4.24
N GLY A 345 4.13 10.23 -3.20
CA GLY A 345 2.91 9.43 -3.21
C GLY A 345 1.62 10.27 -3.09
N SER A 346 0.59 9.66 -2.50
CA SER A 346 -0.73 10.25 -2.31
C SER A 346 -0.95 10.76 -0.88
N GLN A 347 0.12 11.14 -0.19
CA GLN A 347 0.09 11.68 1.17
C GLN A 347 0.91 12.96 1.27
N VAL A 348 0.52 13.84 2.20
CA VAL A 348 1.27 15.04 2.59
C VAL A 348 1.75 14.85 4.03
N CYS A 349 3.05 14.95 4.22
CA CYS A 349 3.71 14.84 5.51
C CYS A 349 4.28 16.20 5.88
N LEU A 350 3.90 16.67 7.05
CA LEU A 350 4.36 17.92 7.65
C LEU A 350 5.15 17.59 8.91
N ALA A 351 6.09 18.42 9.30
CA ALA A 351 6.87 18.21 10.52
C ALA A 351 6.76 19.42 11.46
N HIS A 352 6.72 19.10 12.75
CA HIS A 352 7.00 20.02 13.85
C HIS A 352 7.64 19.23 15.00
N PRO A 353 8.79 19.68 15.54
CA PRO A 353 9.56 18.88 16.51
C PRO A 353 8.84 18.65 17.85
N GLU A 354 7.91 19.52 18.24
CA GLU A 354 7.33 19.50 19.59
C GLU A 354 5.80 19.26 19.59
N ILE A 355 5.05 19.91 18.68
CA ILE A 355 3.59 19.98 18.77
C ILE A 355 2.84 19.05 17.82
N GLY A 356 3.53 18.25 17.00
CA GLY A 356 2.90 17.43 15.95
C GLY A 356 1.80 16.52 16.47
N TYR A 357 2.04 15.81 17.57
CA TYR A 357 1.05 14.90 18.15
C TYR A 357 -0.19 15.63 18.70
N PRO A 358 -0.06 16.64 19.61
CA PRO A 358 -1.23 17.35 20.10
C PRO A 358 -2.04 18.05 19.00
N VAL A 359 -1.39 18.55 17.95
CA VAL A 359 -2.10 19.17 16.80
C VAL A 359 -2.95 18.13 16.07
N ILE A 360 -2.44 16.93 15.83
CA ILE A 360 -3.23 15.84 15.23
C ILE A 360 -4.41 15.47 16.13
N GLN A 361 -4.24 15.38 17.46
CA GLN A 361 -5.33 15.06 18.37
C GLN A 361 -6.42 16.16 18.37
N ALA A 362 -6.03 17.41 18.34
CA ALA A 362 -6.97 18.53 18.23
C ALA A 362 -7.74 18.51 16.88
N LEU A 363 -7.07 18.16 15.78
CA LEU A 363 -7.72 17.97 14.48
C LEU A 363 -8.73 16.82 14.51
N ILE A 364 -8.36 15.67 15.11
CA ILE A 364 -9.25 14.52 15.26
C ILE A 364 -10.50 14.91 16.06
N ALA A 365 -10.35 15.70 17.13
CA ALA A 365 -11.48 16.19 17.91
C ALA A 365 -12.42 17.11 17.09
N ARG A 366 -11.92 17.78 16.06
CA ARG A 366 -12.68 18.55 15.07
C ARG A 366 -13.26 17.72 13.91
N GLY A 367 -13.02 16.40 13.90
CA GLY A 367 -13.46 15.51 12.83
C GLY A 367 -12.52 15.44 11.62
N VAL A 368 -11.33 16.05 11.69
CA VAL A 368 -10.30 15.93 10.65
C VAL A 368 -9.33 14.82 11.04
N ILE A 369 -9.45 13.68 10.39
CA ILE A 369 -8.70 12.47 10.75
C ILE A 369 -7.45 12.36 9.87
N GLY A 370 -6.30 12.65 10.45
CA GLY A 370 -4.98 12.30 9.97
C GLY A 370 -4.25 11.48 11.02
N ASP A 371 -2.98 11.15 10.82
CA ASP A 371 -2.20 10.42 11.81
C ASP A 371 -0.86 11.10 12.16
N PHE A 372 -0.26 10.64 13.25
CA PHE A 372 1.05 11.08 13.70
C PHE A 372 2.08 9.97 13.57
N ARG A 373 3.23 10.30 13.00
CA ARG A 373 4.39 9.40 12.95
C ARG A 373 5.54 9.97 13.76
N SER A 374 5.85 9.27 14.84
CA SER A 374 6.95 9.66 15.74
C SER A 374 8.27 9.85 14.96
N PRO A 375 9.12 10.82 15.36
CA PRO A 375 8.93 11.70 16.51
C PRO A 375 8.11 12.97 16.23
N ASP A 376 7.93 13.38 14.96
CA ASP A 376 7.61 14.76 14.59
C ASP A 376 6.66 14.93 13.38
N ILE A 377 6.17 13.85 12.76
CA ILE A 377 5.41 13.92 11.48
C ILE A 377 3.91 13.92 11.71
N LEU A 378 3.24 14.97 11.20
CA LEU A 378 1.81 15.01 10.93
C LEU A 378 1.59 14.50 9.51
N ARG A 379 0.79 13.44 9.35
CA ARG A 379 0.61 12.78 8.05
C ARG A 379 -0.86 12.77 7.64
N PHE A 380 -1.10 13.15 6.37
CA PHE A 380 -2.44 13.24 5.77
C PHE A 380 -2.44 12.48 4.44
N GLY A 381 -3.29 11.46 4.32
CA GLY A 381 -3.46 10.64 3.12
C GLY A 381 -4.64 11.11 2.28
N PHE A 382 -4.39 11.32 1.00
CA PHE A 382 -5.39 11.83 0.07
C PHE A 382 -5.87 10.72 -0.88
N THR A 383 -7.08 10.21 -0.62
CA THR A 383 -7.70 9.19 -1.45
C THR A 383 -8.71 9.83 -2.39
N PRO A 384 -8.42 9.92 -3.70
CA PRO A 384 -9.28 10.61 -4.68
C PRO A 384 -10.64 9.95 -4.90
N LEU A 385 -10.82 8.71 -4.46
CA LEU A 385 -12.07 7.98 -4.54
C LEU A 385 -13.22 8.64 -3.77
N TYR A 386 -12.91 9.23 -2.61
CA TYR A 386 -13.95 9.80 -1.75
C TYR A 386 -13.67 11.22 -1.26
N LEU A 387 -12.46 11.73 -1.40
CA LEU A 387 -12.15 13.13 -1.03
C LEU A 387 -12.55 14.09 -2.15
N ARG A 388 -13.12 15.23 -1.73
CA ARG A 388 -13.43 16.37 -2.57
C ARG A 388 -12.34 17.44 -2.42
N PHE A 389 -12.29 18.38 -3.34
CA PHE A 389 -11.37 19.53 -3.23
C PHE A 389 -11.72 20.42 -2.03
N VAL A 390 -13.01 20.61 -1.77
CA VAL A 390 -13.46 21.35 -0.58
C VAL A 390 -13.05 20.65 0.72
N ASP A 391 -13.01 19.31 0.78
CA ASP A 391 -12.54 18.56 1.96
C ASP A 391 -11.05 18.85 2.24
N ALA A 392 -10.22 18.93 1.20
CA ALA A 392 -8.81 19.31 1.33
C ALA A 392 -8.60 20.76 1.77
N TRP A 393 -9.44 21.66 1.25
CA TRP A 393 -9.43 23.08 1.65
C TRP A 393 -9.85 23.24 3.09
N ASP A 394 -10.98 22.65 3.51
CA ASP A 394 -11.52 22.75 4.86
C ASP A 394 -10.55 22.11 5.89
N ALA A 395 -9.91 20.98 5.55
CA ALA A 395 -8.91 20.35 6.41
C ALA A 395 -7.69 21.27 6.67
N ALA A 396 -7.19 21.96 5.64
CA ALA A 396 -6.11 22.93 5.81
C ALA A 396 -6.54 24.14 6.65
N GLU A 397 -7.82 24.56 6.55
CA GLU A 397 -8.36 25.64 7.36
C GLU A 397 -8.50 25.22 8.83
N HIS A 398 -9.00 24.02 9.12
CA HIS A 398 -9.01 23.47 10.47
C HIS A 398 -7.60 23.41 11.08
N LEU A 399 -6.60 22.99 10.31
CA LEU A 399 -5.20 22.99 10.77
C LEU A 399 -4.70 24.40 11.11
N ARG A 400 -5.01 25.39 10.25
CA ARG A 400 -4.69 26.81 10.50
C ARG A 400 -5.33 27.30 11.80
N GLU A 401 -6.62 26.99 12.00
CA GLU A 401 -7.36 27.41 13.20
C GLU A 401 -6.80 26.77 14.46
N VAL A 402 -6.57 25.44 14.46
CA VAL A 402 -5.96 24.72 15.61
C VAL A 402 -4.65 25.36 16.02
N LEU A 403 -3.81 25.73 15.05
CA LEU A 403 -2.52 26.37 15.31
C LEU A 403 -2.68 27.83 15.79
N ALA A 404 -3.62 28.60 15.21
CA ALA A 404 -3.82 30.01 15.52
C ALA A 404 -4.50 30.22 16.89
N THR A 405 -5.44 29.35 17.26
CA THR A 405 -6.14 29.43 18.56
C THR A 405 -5.33 28.85 19.71
N GLY A 406 -4.36 27.99 19.41
CA GLY A 406 -3.58 27.28 20.43
C GLY A 406 -4.37 26.20 21.17
N GLU A 407 -5.53 25.75 20.67
CA GLU A 407 -6.36 24.74 21.32
C GLU A 407 -5.64 23.39 21.51
N TRP A 408 -4.65 23.07 20.65
CA TRP A 408 -3.79 21.90 20.78
C TRP A 408 -3.03 21.83 22.11
N GLN A 409 -2.93 22.96 22.85
CA GLN A 409 -2.27 23.04 24.17
C GLN A 409 -3.12 22.42 25.28
N ALA A 410 -4.38 22.10 25.03
CA ALA A 410 -5.23 21.48 26.04
C ALA A 410 -4.64 20.13 26.48
N PRO A 411 -4.59 19.83 27.80
CA PRO A 411 -3.88 18.68 28.35
C PRO A 411 -4.32 17.33 27.79
N GLU A 412 -5.58 17.20 27.40
CA GLU A 412 -6.14 15.99 26.80
C GLU A 412 -5.46 15.61 25.48
N PHE A 413 -5.02 16.58 24.67
CA PHE A 413 -4.38 16.32 23.38
C PHE A 413 -2.90 15.88 23.49
N SER A 414 -2.30 16.04 24.66
CA SER A 414 -0.94 15.55 24.93
C SER A 414 -0.91 14.11 25.41
N ARG A 415 -2.07 13.51 25.73
CA ARG A 415 -2.17 12.13 26.21
C ARG A 415 -1.95 11.15 25.06
N ARG A 416 -0.89 10.35 25.15
CA ARG A 416 -0.55 9.36 24.13
C ARG A 416 -1.52 8.18 24.14
N HIS A 417 -2.00 7.82 22.95
CA HIS A 417 -2.76 6.60 22.66
C HIS A 417 -1.89 5.59 21.91
N ALA A 418 -2.33 4.33 21.83
CA ALA A 418 -1.60 3.28 21.10
C ALA A 418 -1.57 3.54 19.58
N VAL A 419 -2.64 4.17 19.05
CA VAL A 419 -2.73 4.67 17.68
C VAL A 419 -3.26 6.10 17.74
N THR A 420 -2.96 6.87 16.69
CA THR A 420 -3.43 8.26 16.58
C THR A 420 -4.90 8.35 16.33
#